data_13f9c196431da071d78bfa4d4115f5b8
#
_entry.id   13f9c196431da071d78bfa4d4115f5b8
#
_cell.length_a   1.000
_cell.length_b   1.000
_cell.length_c   1.000
_cell.angle_alpha   90.00
_cell.angle_beta   90.00
_cell.angle_gamma   90.00
#
_symmetry.space_group_name_H-M   'P 1'
#
loop_
_entity.id
_entity.type
_entity.pdbx_description
1 polymer ?
#
loop_
_entity_poly.entity_id
_entity_poly.type
_entity_poly.pdbx_seq_one_letter_code
_entity_poly.pdbx_strand_id
1 'polypeptide(L)'
;KKTDEIGVLARAIGKMETDIVRYVENLTAITAEKERIGAELNVATQIQADMLPSIFPPFPEREEFDLYATMTPAKEVGGDFYDFFLVDEDHLAVVIADVSGKSVPAALFMVIAKTLIKNHAQVGMEPSQVFETVNN
;
A
#
# COMPACT_ATOMS: atom_id res chain seq x y z
N LYS A 1 34.75 -41.81 -36.29
CA LYS A 1 33.62 -40.89 -36.52
C LYS A 1 32.46 -41.07 -35.53
N LYS A 2 31.96 -42.31 -35.31
CA LYS A 2 30.86 -42.56 -34.36
C LYS A 2 31.19 -42.22 -32.88
N THR A 3 32.44 -42.38 -32.49
CA THR A 3 32.90 -42.09 -31.11
C THR A 3 32.95 -40.58 -30.81
N ASP A 4 33.10 -39.75 -31.84
CA ASP A 4 33.14 -38.28 -31.68
C ASP A 4 31.73 -37.71 -31.58
N GLU A 5 30.77 -38.24 -32.30
CA GLU A 5 29.36 -37.84 -32.22
C GLU A 5 28.74 -38.20 -30.87
N ILE A 6 29.06 -39.35 -30.28
CA ILE A 6 28.62 -39.75 -28.95
C ILE A 6 29.22 -38.82 -27.90
N GLY A 7 30.49 -38.46 -28.05
CA GLY A 7 31.18 -37.53 -27.15
C GLY A 7 30.57 -36.10 -27.20
N VAL A 8 30.19 -35.64 -28.39
CA VAL A 8 29.48 -34.36 -28.55
C VAL A 8 28.11 -34.40 -27.89
N LEU A 9 27.37 -35.48 -28.06
CA LEU A 9 26.05 -35.66 -27.44
C LEU A 9 26.15 -35.71 -25.91
N ALA A 10 27.10 -36.48 -25.38
CA ALA A 10 27.31 -36.56 -23.94
C ALA A 10 27.68 -35.20 -23.31
N ARG A 11 28.56 -34.43 -23.96
CA ARG A 11 28.85 -33.03 -23.51
C ARG A 11 27.65 -32.12 -23.58
N ALA A 12 26.82 -32.20 -24.63
CA ALA A 12 25.61 -31.42 -24.77
C ALA A 12 24.58 -31.74 -23.67
N ILE A 13 24.40 -33.03 -23.36
CA ILE A 13 23.53 -33.49 -22.26
C ILE A 13 24.07 -32.99 -20.92
N GLY A 14 25.35 -33.13 -20.62
CA GLY A 14 25.94 -32.65 -19.37
C GLY A 14 25.86 -31.13 -19.21
N LYS A 15 25.99 -30.37 -20.33
CA LYS A 15 25.78 -28.93 -20.30
C LYS A 15 24.29 -28.57 -20.02
N MET A 16 23.38 -29.28 -20.67
CA MET A 16 21.94 -29.07 -20.47
C MET A 16 21.53 -29.36 -19.02
N GLU A 17 22.05 -30.44 -18.44
CA GLU A 17 21.84 -30.80 -17.04
C GLU A 17 22.29 -29.67 -16.10
N THR A 18 23.52 -29.16 -16.30
CA THR A 18 24.08 -28.07 -15.51
C THR A 18 23.24 -26.77 -15.66
N ASP A 19 22.82 -26.47 -16.90
CA ASP A 19 22.00 -25.28 -17.17
C ASP A 19 20.61 -25.41 -16.53
N ILE A 20 20.00 -26.60 -16.52
CA ILE A 20 18.72 -26.87 -15.85
C ILE A 20 18.85 -26.68 -14.33
N VAL A 21 19.89 -27.27 -13.70
CA VAL A 21 20.11 -27.11 -12.26
C VAL A 21 20.24 -25.63 -11.89
N ARG A 22 21.07 -24.90 -12.62
CA ARG A 22 21.24 -23.44 -12.39
C ARG A 22 19.94 -22.66 -12.58
N TYR A 23 19.12 -23.04 -13.58
CA TYR A 23 17.83 -22.41 -13.82
C TYR A 23 16.86 -22.66 -12.66
N VAL A 24 16.80 -23.88 -12.15
CA VAL A 24 15.96 -24.25 -11.00
C VAL A 24 16.41 -23.50 -9.74
N GLU A 25 17.70 -23.41 -9.48
CA GLU A 25 18.24 -22.64 -8.34
C GLU A 25 17.86 -21.16 -8.44
N ASN A 26 18.00 -20.56 -9.62
CA ASN A 26 17.60 -19.17 -9.84
C ASN A 26 16.09 -18.95 -9.66
N LEU A 27 15.25 -19.85 -10.17
CA LEU A 27 13.81 -19.78 -9.97
C LEU A 27 13.44 -19.88 -8.49
N THR A 28 14.07 -20.78 -7.75
CA THR A 28 13.82 -20.94 -6.32
C THR A 28 14.19 -19.67 -5.56
N ALA A 29 15.35 -19.06 -5.87
CA ALA A 29 15.78 -17.82 -5.26
C ALA A 29 14.83 -16.66 -5.55
N ILE A 30 14.40 -16.51 -6.83
CA ILE A 30 13.44 -15.47 -7.23
C ILE A 30 12.08 -15.67 -6.54
N THR A 31 11.63 -16.92 -6.42
CA THR A 31 10.36 -17.22 -5.75
C THR A 31 10.41 -16.87 -4.27
N ALA A 32 11.48 -17.28 -3.57
CA ALA A 32 11.68 -16.94 -2.17
C ALA A 32 11.72 -15.42 -1.93
N GLU A 33 12.40 -14.68 -2.78
CA GLU A 33 12.45 -13.20 -2.70
C GLU A 33 11.09 -12.58 -2.96
N LYS A 34 10.33 -13.06 -3.93
CA LYS A 34 8.97 -12.61 -4.20
C LYS A 34 8.04 -12.85 -3.02
N GLU A 35 8.13 -14.02 -2.37
CA GLU A 35 7.34 -14.34 -1.18
C GLU A 35 7.70 -13.42 -0.01
N ARG A 36 8.99 -13.14 0.19
CA ARG A 36 9.44 -12.20 1.23
C ARG A 36 8.89 -10.79 1.01
N ILE A 37 9.03 -10.26 -0.21
CA ILE A 37 8.49 -8.94 -0.57
C ILE A 37 6.98 -8.91 -0.40
N GLY A 38 6.27 -9.98 -0.80
CA GLY A 38 4.82 -10.08 -0.61
C GLY A 38 4.41 -10.02 0.85
N ALA A 39 5.14 -10.71 1.73
CA ALA A 39 4.89 -10.67 3.17
C ALA A 39 5.12 -9.27 3.75
N GLU A 40 6.19 -8.57 3.35
CA GLU A 40 6.46 -7.19 3.78
C GLU A 40 5.36 -6.21 3.31
N LEU A 41 4.88 -6.36 2.08
CA LEU A 41 3.78 -5.55 1.54
C LEU A 41 2.45 -5.82 2.27
N ASN A 42 2.17 -7.06 2.66
CA ASN A 42 0.99 -7.40 3.45
C ASN A 42 0.99 -6.69 4.81
N VAL A 43 2.14 -6.61 5.47
CA VAL A 43 2.29 -5.85 6.72
C VAL A 43 2.03 -4.36 6.47
N ALA A 44 2.57 -3.80 5.39
CA ALA A 44 2.34 -2.40 5.04
C ALA A 44 0.85 -2.12 4.75
N THR A 45 0.16 -3.04 4.07
CA THR A 45 -1.29 -2.99 3.83
C THR A 45 -2.07 -2.93 5.14
N GLN A 46 -1.73 -3.79 6.09
CA GLN A 46 -2.40 -3.82 7.39
C GLN A 46 -2.17 -2.52 8.17
N ILE A 47 -0.92 -2.03 8.22
CA ILE A 47 -0.61 -0.75 8.87
C ILE A 47 -1.43 0.38 8.24
N GLN A 48 -1.50 0.43 6.91
CA GLN A 48 -2.27 1.45 6.20
C GLN A 48 -3.76 1.37 6.51
N ALA A 49 -4.33 0.16 6.52
CA ALA A 49 -5.74 -0.06 6.85
C ALA A 49 -6.05 0.37 8.30
N ASP A 50 -5.16 0.08 9.24
CA ASP A 50 -5.31 0.44 10.65
C ASP A 50 -5.22 1.96 10.89
N MET A 51 -4.66 2.71 9.94
CA MET A 51 -4.61 4.17 9.99
C MET A 51 -5.94 4.82 9.59
N LEU A 52 -6.82 4.11 8.90
CA LEU A 52 -8.13 4.62 8.52
C LEU A 52 -9.15 4.35 9.64
N PRO A 53 -10.13 5.26 9.84
CA PRO A 53 -11.22 4.99 10.76
C PRO A 53 -11.97 3.71 10.37
N SER A 54 -12.04 2.74 11.27
CA SER A 54 -12.62 1.40 11.00
C SER A 54 -13.73 1.00 11.99
N ILE A 55 -13.96 1.79 13.02
CA ILE A 55 -15.01 1.56 14.03
C ILE A 55 -16.25 2.38 13.66
N PHE A 56 -17.39 1.72 13.51
CA PHE A 56 -18.65 2.33 13.12
C PHE A 56 -19.79 1.91 14.05
N PRO A 57 -20.70 2.81 14.45
CA PRO A 57 -20.66 4.25 14.18
C PRO A 57 -19.49 4.92 14.92
N PRO A 58 -18.80 5.90 14.29
CA PRO A 58 -17.62 6.55 14.90
C PRO A 58 -17.97 7.51 16.04
N PHE A 59 -19.20 8.03 16.04
CA PHE A 59 -19.72 8.97 17.02
C PHE A 59 -21.09 8.47 17.51
N PRO A 60 -21.14 7.41 18.32
CA PRO A 60 -22.42 6.76 18.70
C PRO A 60 -23.35 7.66 19.53
N GLU A 61 -22.82 8.78 20.06
CA GLU A 61 -23.57 9.73 20.88
C GLU A 61 -24.19 10.88 20.06
N ARG A 62 -23.95 10.87 18.74
CA ARG A 62 -24.50 11.85 17.80
C ARG A 62 -25.68 11.23 17.05
N GLU A 63 -26.87 11.80 17.28
CA GLU A 63 -28.12 11.34 16.64
C GLU A 63 -28.45 12.10 15.36
N GLU A 64 -27.78 13.25 15.12
CA GLU A 64 -28.03 14.16 14.00
C GLU A 64 -27.47 13.68 12.67
N PHE A 65 -26.53 12.72 12.68
CA PHE A 65 -25.98 12.12 11.47
C PHE A 65 -25.59 10.67 11.69
N ASP A 66 -25.57 9.91 10.62
CA ASP A 66 -24.95 8.58 10.55
C ASP A 66 -23.81 8.60 9.53
N LEU A 67 -22.71 7.92 9.85
CA LEU A 67 -21.50 7.96 9.04
C LEU A 67 -20.92 6.57 8.89
N TYR A 68 -20.70 6.21 7.64
CA TYR A 68 -20.04 4.96 7.26
C TYR A 68 -19.07 5.21 6.12
N ALA A 69 -17.91 4.58 6.17
CA ALA A 69 -16.94 4.62 5.10
C ALA A 69 -16.22 3.28 4.96
N THR A 70 -15.82 2.97 3.75
CA THR A 70 -15.01 1.81 3.44
C THR A 70 -14.07 2.13 2.29
N MET A 71 -12.91 1.50 2.26
CA MET A 71 -11.95 1.63 1.18
C MET A 71 -11.36 0.25 0.87
N THR A 72 -11.28 -0.07 -0.41
CA THR A 72 -10.64 -1.29 -0.90
C THR A 72 -9.54 -0.87 -1.87
N PRO A 73 -8.26 -1.01 -1.49
CA PRO A 73 -7.16 -0.63 -2.36
C PRO A 73 -7.12 -1.53 -3.59
N ALA A 74 -6.78 -0.96 -4.75
CA ALA A 74 -6.64 -1.70 -6.01
C ALA A 74 -5.37 -2.55 -6.08
N LYS A 75 -4.40 -2.28 -5.20
CA LYS A 75 -3.15 -3.01 -4.99
C LYS A 75 -2.94 -3.24 -3.51
N GLU A 76 -1.80 -3.83 -3.14
CA GLU A 76 -1.44 -4.10 -1.75
C GLU A 76 -1.49 -2.82 -0.89
N VAL A 77 -0.97 -1.71 -1.40
CA VAL A 77 -1.05 -0.39 -0.76
C VAL A 77 -1.51 0.67 -1.76
N GLY A 78 -2.23 1.68 -1.29
CA GLY A 78 -2.82 2.75 -2.11
C GLY A 78 -2.53 4.15 -1.62
N GLY A 79 -2.84 5.14 -2.48
CA GLY A 79 -2.80 6.56 -2.15
C GLY A 79 -4.12 7.11 -1.64
N ASP A 80 -5.21 6.40 -1.92
CA ASP A 80 -6.55 6.82 -1.52
C ASP A 80 -6.72 6.77 -0.01
N PHE A 81 -7.46 7.71 0.55
CA PHE A 81 -7.85 7.66 1.95
C PHE A 81 -9.11 8.46 2.24
N TYR A 82 -9.73 8.11 3.33
CA TYR A 82 -10.75 8.92 3.98
C TYR A 82 -10.38 9.18 5.43
N ASP A 83 -10.89 10.26 5.98
CA ASP A 83 -10.85 10.53 7.42
C ASP A 83 -12.10 11.31 7.83
N PHE A 84 -12.46 11.20 9.08
CA PHE A 84 -13.50 12.03 9.68
C PHE A 84 -13.19 12.20 11.17
N PHE A 85 -13.39 13.42 11.65
CA PHE A 85 -13.16 13.77 13.05
C PHE A 85 -13.93 15.02 13.41
N LEU A 86 -14.28 15.15 14.67
CA LEU A 86 -14.84 16.39 15.19
C LEU A 86 -13.73 17.41 15.36
N VAL A 87 -13.90 18.59 14.78
CA VAL A 87 -13.02 19.75 14.99
C VAL A 87 -13.39 20.42 16.32
N ASP A 88 -14.70 20.48 16.61
CA ASP A 88 -15.31 20.88 17.85
C ASP A 88 -16.69 20.20 18.03
N GLU A 89 -17.51 20.67 18.98
CA GLU A 89 -18.83 20.08 19.25
C GLU A 89 -19.81 20.23 18.09
N ASP A 90 -19.66 21.25 17.24
CA ASP A 90 -20.61 21.60 16.16
C ASP A 90 -20.04 21.34 14.77
N HIS A 91 -18.74 21.02 14.62
CA HIS A 91 -18.09 20.91 13.33
C HIS A 91 -17.46 19.53 13.12
N LEU A 92 -18.00 18.82 12.15
CA LEU A 92 -17.45 17.55 11.65
C LEU A 92 -16.60 17.81 10.40
N ALA A 93 -15.34 17.43 10.43
CA ALA A 93 -14.50 17.37 9.25
C ALA A 93 -14.64 15.99 8.59
N VAL A 94 -14.86 15.99 7.27
CA VAL A 94 -14.85 14.79 6.42
C VAL A 94 -13.85 15.02 5.30
N VAL A 95 -12.94 14.07 5.12
CA VAL A 95 -11.88 14.12 4.12
C VAL A 95 -11.97 12.89 3.24
N ILE A 96 -11.94 13.10 1.93
CA ILE A 96 -11.75 12.04 0.92
C ILE A 96 -10.67 12.56 -0.03
N ALA A 97 -9.63 11.77 -0.23
CA ALA A 97 -8.50 12.19 -1.04
C ALA A 97 -7.87 11.02 -1.81
N ASP A 98 -7.31 11.34 -2.96
CA ASP A 98 -6.54 10.44 -3.82
C ASP A 98 -5.16 11.06 -4.07
N VAL A 99 -4.12 10.36 -3.67
CA VAL A 99 -2.73 10.74 -3.91
C VAL A 99 -2.30 10.20 -5.27
N SER A 100 -1.85 11.10 -6.14
CA SER A 100 -1.35 10.72 -7.46
C SER A 100 -0.18 9.73 -7.36
N GLY A 101 -0.26 8.65 -8.13
CA GLY A 101 0.74 7.58 -8.11
C GLY A 101 0.19 6.27 -7.55
N LYS A 102 1.07 5.30 -7.38
CA LYS A 102 0.69 3.94 -6.94
C LYS A 102 1.79 3.36 -6.07
N SER A 103 1.41 2.34 -5.26
CA SER A 103 2.33 1.58 -4.41
C SER A 103 2.87 2.38 -3.22
N VAL A 104 4.00 1.96 -2.66
CA VAL A 104 4.57 2.46 -1.41
C VAL A 104 4.77 3.99 -1.35
N PRO A 105 5.28 4.67 -2.39
CA PRO A 105 5.42 6.13 -2.34
C PRO A 105 4.09 6.86 -2.13
N ALA A 106 3.04 6.45 -2.85
CA ALA A 106 1.70 7.04 -2.70
C ALA A 106 1.12 6.77 -1.30
N ALA A 107 1.32 5.56 -0.78
CA ALA A 107 0.89 5.19 0.56
C ALA A 107 1.58 6.04 1.65
N LEU A 108 2.88 6.29 1.52
CA LEU A 108 3.61 7.16 2.46
C LEU A 108 3.12 8.61 2.39
N PHE A 109 2.89 9.12 1.18
CA PHE A 109 2.35 10.46 1.00
C PHE A 109 0.94 10.60 1.58
N MET A 110 0.12 9.57 1.43
CA MET A 110 -1.21 9.49 2.05
C MET A 110 -1.14 9.67 3.57
N VAL A 111 -0.23 8.94 4.24
CA VAL A 111 -0.05 9.03 5.70
C VAL A 111 0.31 10.46 6.13
N ILE A 112 1.23 11.08 5.41
CA ILE A 112 1.66 12.46 5.66
C ILE A 112 0.48 13.42 5.46
N ALA A 113 -0.18 13.36 4.31
CA ALA A 113 -1.30 14.24 3.97
C ALA A 113 -2.43 14.12 4.99
N LYS A 114 -2.86 12.89 5.30
CA LYS A 114 -3.89 12.61 6.31
C LYS A 114 -3.54 13.22 7.66
N THR A 115 -2.31 12.99 8.11
CA THR A 115 -1.84 13.47 9.41
C THR A 115 -1.78 15.00 9.47
N LEU A 116 -1.26 15.64 8.43
CA LEU A 116 -1.15 17.08 8.36
C LEU A 116 -2.53 17.74 8.30
N ILE A 117 -3.44 17.24 7.46
CA ILE A 117 -4.81 17.78 7.37
C ILE A 117 -5.49 17.71 8.74
N LYS A 118 -5.45 16.56 9.40
CA LYS A 118 -6.06 16.39 10.72
C LYS A 118 -5.48 17.31 11.78
N ASN A 119 -4.16 17.49 11.79
CA ASN A 119 -3.48 18.30 12.79
C ASN A 119 -3.66 19.81 12.58
N HIS A 120 -3.92 20.25 11.35
CA HIS A 120 -4.08 21.66 11.01
C HIS A 120 -5.54 22.11 10.87
N ALA A 121 -6.48 21.17 10.86
CA ALA A 121 -7.92 21.51 10.88
C ALA A 121 -8.30 22.00 12.29
N GLN A 122 -8.37 23.32 12.45
CA GLN A 122 -8.68 23.98 13.70
C GLN A 122 -10.03 24.71 13.62
N VAL A 123 -10.61 24.96 14.79
CA VAL A 123 -11.88 25.69 14.93
C VAL A 123 -11.79 27.06 14.24
N GLY A 124 -12.79 27.34 13.40
CA GLY A 124 -12.88 28.61 12.68
C GLY A 124 -12.02 28.72 11.43
N MET A 125 -11.31 27.66 11.05
CA MET A 125 -10.59 27.62 9.78
C MET A 125 -11.49 27.11 8.66
N GLU A 126 -11.47 27.81 7.52
CA GLU A 126 -12.04 27.31 6.28
C GLU A 126 -11.17 26.19 5.70
N PRO A 127 -11.75 25.21 4.97
CA PRO A 127 -10.96 24.13 4.35
C PRO A 127 -9.81 24.62 3.48
N SER A 128 -9.98 25.74 2.77
CA SER A 128 -8.92 26.35 1.96
C SER A 128 -7.71 26.75 2.79
N GLN A 129 -7.92 27.31 3.98
CA GLN A 129 -6.86 27.73 4.89
C GLN A 129 -6.10 26.53 5.46
N VAL A 130 -6.79 25.42 5.73
CA VAL A 130 -6.15 24.17 6.13
C VAL A 130 -5.22 23.68 5.03
N PHE A 131 -5.69 23.64 3.78
CA PHE A 131 -4.87 23.20 2.65
C PHE A 131 -3.70 24.14 2.36
N GLU A 132 -3.88 25.46 2.48
CA GLU A 132 -2.78 26.42 2.37
C GLU A 132 -1.70 26.16 3.41
N THR A 133 -2.09 25.87 4.67
CA THR A 133 -1.17 25.61 5.77
C THR A 133 -0.42 24.28 5.57
N VAL A 134 -1.11 23.26 5.08
CA VAL A 134 -0.53 21.93 4.83
C VAL A 134 0.44 21.95 3.65
N ASN A 135 0.24 22.84 2.68
CA ASN A 135 1.03 22.92 1.45
C ASN A 135 2.29 23.80 1.58
N ASN A 136 2.48 24.53 2.66
CA ASN A 136 3.64 25.36 2.96
C ASN A 136 4.64 24.67 3.88
#